data_bf81e73c73dda5ab49bdd69304b50aec
#
_entry.id   bf81e73c73dda5ab49bdd69304b50aec
#
_cell.length_a   1.000
_cell.length_b   1.000
_cell.length_c   1.000
_cell.angle_alpha   90.00
_cell.angle_beta   90.00
_cell.angle_gamma   90.00
#
_symmetry.space_group_name_H-M   'P 1'
#
loop_
_entity.id
_entity.type
_entity.pdbx_description
1 polymer ?
#
loop_
_entity_poly.entity_id
_entity_poly.type
_entity_poly.pdbx_seq_one_letter_code
_entity_poly.pdbx_strand_id
1 'polypeptide(L)'
;MKTAGCGVLFGLAFLAAIGGPSRARPGSTNVWRFAVSGDSRNCGDVVMPGIAKRALAREIVFYWHLGDFRLGRGTDEDMQEVYRRAHGERMMPRDEYLRTAWQDFRERQLAPFGSVAVYVGLGNHELMMGGTAERDRERSHEGSLAEFSRFMEGSRTGYYGWRVRNVDFINLDNSRGSGFEPAQLEWLRARLGEDENDAAVRSVVVGMHRALPNSLSCGHGMNGSPGAPAEENRRSTRSGREAYRTLWEFQHAANKRVYVLASHAHLYMEGVFNTPYWTSRVDRNATNPLDGRPLEGWVIGTAGAVRFRLPDGLPREAAAITYVYGYLLATVGSDGEISFEFEQIAKDDLPNDVLERYRKPLIDFCFLANRDAAEHSQDEASCREK
;
A
#
# COMPACT_ATOMS: atom_id res chain seq x y z
N MET A 1 10.85 8.22 -81.11
CA MET A 1 9.89 7.11 -81.03
C MET A 1 9.02 7.39 -79.75
N LYS A 2 7.73 7.52 -80.01
CA LYS A 2 6.71 7.91 -78.99
C LYS A 2 6.18 6.64 -78.33
N THR A 3 6.06 6.62 -76.98
CA THR A 3 5.19 5.65 -76.35
C THR A 3 4.30 6.45 -75.35
N ALA A 4 3.01 6.27 -75.55
CA ALA A 4 1.92 6.87 -74.82
C ALA A 4 1.72 6.15 -73.47
N GLY A 5 1.52 6.95 -72.39
CA GLY A 5 1.08 6.47 -71.13
C GLY A 5 -0.43 6.62 -70.94
N CYS A 6 -1.08 5.54 -70.61
CA CYS A 6 -2.52 5.46 -70.33
C CYS A 6 -2.80 5.84 -68.89
N GLY A 7 -3.52 6.92 -68.66
CA GLY A 7 -3.97 7.32 -67.35
C GLY A 7 -5.31 6.69 -67.00
N VAL A 8 -5.40 6.04 -65.83
CA VAL A 8 -6.65 5.50 -65.28
C VAL A 8 -7.14 6.49 -64.21
N LEU A 9 -8.28 7.13 -64.44
CA LEU A 9 -9.03 7.91 -63.49
C LEU A 9 -9.79 6.97 -62.55
N PHE A 10 -9.49 7.02 -61.22
CA PHE A 10 -10.34 6.46 -60.18
C PHE A 10 -11.29 7.54 -59.66
N GLY A 11 -12.58 7.34 -59.92
CA GLY A 11 -13.64 8.19 -59.39
C GLY A 11 -13.90 7.82 -57.92
N LEU A 12 -13.78 8.81 -57.01
CA LEU A 12 -14.21 8.72 -55.64
C LEU A 12 -15.72 8.98 -55.57
N ALA A 13 -16.48 7.93 -55.23
CA ALA A 13 -17.89 8.07 -54.89
C ALA A 13 -18.00 8.45 -53.40
N PHE A 14 -18.48 9.66 -53.09
CA PHE A 14 -18.87 10.11 -51.79
C PHE A 14 -20.23 9.45 -51.40
N LEU A 15 -20.21 8.48 -50.50
CA LEU A 15 -21.43 8.02 -49.81
C LEU A 15 -21.67 8.93 -48.60
N ALA A 16 -22.67 9.79 -48.69
CA ALA A 16 -23.22 10.56 -47.56
C ALA A 16 -23.93 9.59 -46.61
N ALA A 17 -23.32 9.26 -45.50
CA ALA A 17 -23.98 8.55 -44.40
C ALA A 17 -24.91 9.50 -43.67
N ILE A 18 -26.21 9.29 -43.79
CA ILE A 18 -27.26 9.98 -43.03
C ILE A 18 -27.15 9.44 -41.58
N GLY A 19 -26.53 10.24 -40.69
CA GLY A 19 -26.44 9.96 -39.27
C GLY A 19 -27.82 10.04 -38.59
N GLY A 20 -28.43 8.90 -38.31
CA GLY A 20 -29.53 8.83 -37.38
C GLY A 20 -29.11 9.18 -35.95
N PRO A 21 -30.02 9.67 -35.07
CA PRO A 21 -29.67 10.06 -33.71
C PRO A 21 -29.14 8.85 -32.97
N SER A 22 -27.84 8.94 -32.56
CA SER A 22 -27.20 7.96 -31.70
C SER A 22 -27.98 7.92 -30.38
N ARG A 23 -28.75 6.85 -30.16
CA ARG A 23 -29.34 6.55 -28.86
C ARG A 23 -28.16 6.37 -27.89
N ALA A 24 -28.00 7.32 -26.96
CA ALA A 24 -27.13 7.19 -25.83
C ALA A 24 -27.48 5.86 -25.12
N ARG A 25 -26.47 4.97 -25.03
CA ARG A 25 -26.59 3.76 -24.22
C ARG A 25 -26.82 4.20 -22.76
N PRO A 26 -27.80 3.61 -22.04
CA PRO A 26 -28.01 3.94 -20.64
C PRO A 26 -26.76 3.55 -19.87
N GLY A 27 -26.13 4.55 -19.22
CA GLY A 27 -25.26 4.46 -18.07
C GLY A 27 -24.21 3.36 -18.08
N SER A 28 -23.06 3.59 -18.72
CA SER A 28 -21.84 2.98 -18.16
C SER A 28 -21.65 3.63 -16.80
N THR A 29 -21.96 2.89 -15.74
CA THR A 29 -21.53 3.26 -14.40
C THR A 29 -20.01 3.39 -14.46
N ASN A 30 -19.52 4.61 -14.26
CA ASN A 30 -18.08 4.94 -14.33
C ASN A 30 -17.33 4.37 -13.12
N VAL A 31 -17.69 3.13 -12.74
CA VAL A 31 -17.10 2.37 -11.65
C VAL A 31 -15.75 1.83 -12.09
N TRP A 32 -14.76 1.93 -11.24
CA TRP A 32 -13.43 1.37 -11.47
C TRP A 32 -12.85 0.88 -10.15
N ARG A 33 -11.79 0.07 -10.23
CA ARG A 33 -11.24 -0.60 -9.07
C ARG A 33 -9.73 -0.45 -8.99
N PHE A 34 -9.20 -0.48 -7.76
CA PHE A 34 -7.78 -0.63 -7.49
C PHE A 34 -7.59 -1.62 -6.33
N ALA A 35 -6.37 -2.14 -6.21
CA ALA A 35 -6.02 -3.08 -5.15
C ALA A 35 -4.85 -2.54 -4.32
N VAL A 36 -4.86 -2.83 -3.02
CA VAL A 36 -3.85 -2.36 -2.08
C VAL A 36 -3.47 -3.48 -1.12
N SER A 37 -2.19 -3.65 -0.86
CA SER A 37 -1.67 -4.41 0.29
C SER A 37 -0.25 -3.95 0.63
N GLY A 38 0.34 -4.51 1.66
CA GLY A 38 1.74 -4.28 2.04
C GLY A 38 2.30 -5.47 2.79
N ASP A 39 3.56 -5.37 3.22
CA ASP A 39 4.24 -6.41 4.00
C ASP A 39 4.32 -7.75 3.24
N SER A 40 4.97 -7.74 2.10
CA SER A 40 5.15 -8.94 1.26
C SER A 40 6.45 -9.70 1.52
N ARG A 41 7.24 -9.33 2.52
CA ARG A 41 8.44 -10.05 2.93
C ARG A 41 8.16 -11.50 3.35
N ASN A 42 9.18 -12.33 3.47
CA ASN A 42 9.16 -13.74 3.84
C ASN A 42 8.57 -14.66 2.75
N CYS A 43 7.29 -14.51 2.43
CA CYS A 43 6.55 -15.35 1.49
C CYS A 43 5.93 -14.56 0.31
N GLY A 44 6.42 -13.37 0.04
CA GLY A 44 5.86 -12.51 -0.99
C GLY A 44 5.90 -13.10 -2.39
N ASP A 45 6.96 -13.82 -2.73
CA ASP A 45 7.09 -14.47 -4.03
C ASP A 45 6.08 -15.62 -4.22
N VAL A 46 5.51 -16.10 -3.13
CA VAL A 46 4.44 -17.13 -3.15
C VAL A 46 3.07 -16.47 -3.15
N VAL A 47 2.86 -15.44 -2.30
CA VAL A 47 1.54 -14.84 -2.05
C VAL A 47 1.16 -13.79 -3.09
N MET A 48 2.10 -12.91 -3.46
CA MET A 48 1.85 -11.79 -4.38
C MET A 48 1.36 -12.21 -5.78
N PRO A 49 1.86 -13.30 -6.39
CA PRO A 49 1.29 -13.79 -7.64
C PRO A 49 -0.18 -14.23 -7.51
N GLY A 50 -0.58 -14.77 -6.34
CA GLY A 50 -1.97 -15.08 -6.04
C GLY A 50 -2.83 -13.81 -5.92
N ILE A 51 -2.32 -12.78 -5.24
CA ILE A 51 -2.95 -11.45 -5.19
C ILE A 51 -3.11 -10.89 -6.61
N ALA A 52 -2.05 -10.91 -7.41
CA ALA A 52 -2.09 -10.40 -8.78
C ALA A 52 -3.15 -11.11 -9.62
N LYS A 53 -3.18 -12.46 -9.61
CA LYS A 53 -4.17 -13.26 -10.32
C LYS A 53 -5.61 -12.89 -9.94
N ARG A 54 -5.90 -12.75 -8.64
CA ARG A 54 -7.23 -12.40 -8.14
C ARG A 54 -7.59 -10.95 -8.45
N ALA A 55 -6.68 -10.02 -8.22
CA ALA A 55 -6.90 -8.59 -8.45
C ALA A 55 -7.09 -8.28 -9.94
N LEU A 56 -6.32 -8.90 -10.84
CA LEU A 56 -6.49 -8.77 -12.29
C LEU A 56 -7.85 -9.30 -12.76
N ALA A 57 -8.35 -10.39 -12.19
CA ALA A 57 -9.68 -10.90 -12.46
C ALA A 57 -10.80 -9.94 -12.01
N ARG A 58 -10.50 -8.99 -11.12
CA ARG A 58 -11.40 -7.91 -10.69
C ARG A 58 -11.24 -6.63 -11.53
N GLU A 59 -10.46 -6.67 -12.61
CA GLU A 59 -10.26 -5.56 -13.56
C GLU A 59 -9.77 -4.28 -12.88
N ILE A 60 -8.75 -4.40 -12.01
CA ILE A 60 -8.13 -3.25 -11.35
C ILE A 60 -7.37 -2.37 -12.36
N VAL A 61 -7.37 -1.07 -12.14
CA VAL A 61 -6.61 -0.11 -12.96
C VAL A 61 -5.18 0.10 -12.45
N PHE A 62 -4.93 -0.14 -11.17
CA PHE A 62 -3.60 -0.18 -10.58
C PHE A 62 -3.58 -1.03 -9.30
N TYR A 63 -2.36 -1.42 -8.91
CA TYR A 63 -2.06 -2.02 -7.61
C TYR A 63 -1.16 -1.08 -6.80
N TRP A 64 -1.38 -0.98 -5.48
CA TRP A 64 -0.58 -0.17 -4.59
C TRP A 64 0.01 -0.99 -3.45
N HIS A 65 1.36 -1.01 -3.33
CA HIS A 65 2.08 -1.70 -2.27
C HIS A 65 2.56 -0.70 -1.20
N LEU A 66 2.20 -0.91 0.06
CA LEU A 66 2.43 0.02 1.15
C LEU A 66 3.74 -0.22 1.94
N GLY A 67 4.75 -0.82 1.31
CA GLY A 67 6.08 -1.01 1.91
C GLY A 67 6.29 -2.37 2.56
N ASP A 68 7.51 -2.59 3.08
CA ASP A 68 8.02 -3.84 3.65
C ASP A 68 7.94 -5.03 2.67
N PHE A 69 8.57 -4.87 1.52
CA PHE A 69 8.55 -5.89 0.47
C PHE A 69 9.68 -6.93 0.62
N ARG A 70 10.71 -6.67 1.46
CA ARG A 70 11.79 -7.60 1.77
C ARG A 70 12.20 -7.52 3.24
N LEU A 71 12.66 -8.64 3.81
CA LEU A 71 12.94 -8.77 5.24
C LEU A 71 14.04 -7.81 5.74
N GLY A 72 15.00 -7.45 4.90
CA GLY A 72 16.02 -6.48 5.23
C GLY A 72 17.06 -6.93 6.27
N ARG A 73 16.68 -7.42 7.43
CA ARG A 73 17.61 -7.89 8.50
C ARG A 73 18.09 -9.32 8.33
N GLY A 74 17.36 -10.14 7.59
CA GLY A 74 17.65 -11.54 7.28
C GLY A 74 17.54 -11.80 5.80
N THR A 75 17.23 -13.01 5.43
CA THR A 75 16.86 -13.41 4.06
C THR A 75 15.42 -13.92 4.08
N ASP A 76 14.66 -13.54 3.08
CA ASP A 76 13.28 -14.05 2.93
C ASP A 76 13.30 -15.56 2.65
N GLU A 77 12.35 -16.28 3.19
CA GLU A 77 12.27 -17.74 3.07
C GLU A 77 12.09 -18.20 1.64
N ASP A 78 11.34 -17.44 0.84
CA ASP A 78 11.12 -17.72 -0.57
C ASP A 78 12.40 -17.53 -1.41
N MET A 79 13.13 -16.42 -1.23
CA MET A 79 14.44 -16.22 -1.86
C MET A 79 15.44 -17.27 -1.40
N GLN A 80 15.48 -17.58 -0.11
CA GLN A 80 16.35 -18.58 0.47
C GLN A 80 16.11 -19.97 -0.11
N GLU A 81 14.85 -20.35 -0.34
CA GLU A 81 14.51 -21.65 -0.95
C GLU A 81 15.03 -21.78 -2.37
N VAL A 82 14.85 -20.73 -3.19
CA VAL A 82 15.38 -20.71 -4.57
C VAL A 82 16.91 -20.79 -4.58
N TYR A 83 17.55 -20.03 -3.71
CA TYR A 83 19.01 -20.04 -3.59
C TYR A 83 19.56 -21.41 -3.19
N ARG A 84 18.99 -22.06 -2.16
CA ARG A 84 19.38 -23.38 -1.68
C ARG A 84 19.30 -24.43 -2.77
N ARG A 85 18.23 -24.42 -3.54
CA ARG A 85 18.06 -25.35 -4.68
C ARG A 85 19.15 -25.19 -5.73
N ALA A 86 19.54 -23.97 -6.03
CA ALA A 86 20.57 -23.67 -7.01
C ALA A 86 22.01 -23.96 -6.53
N HIS A 87 22.24 -23.91 -5.20
CA HIS A 87 23.60 -23.93 -4.61
C HIS A 87 23.82 -25.09 -3.63
N GLY A 88 23.12 -26.20 -3.77
CA GLY A 88 23.34 -27.42 -2.97
C GLY A 88 23.03 -27.21 -1.48
N GLU A 89 21.87 -26.67 -1.17
CA GLU A 89 21.33 -26.41 0.17
C GLU A 89 22.14 -25.39 1.01
N ARG A 90 23.00 -24.59 0.39
CA ARG A 90 23.72 -23.51 1.07
C ARG A 90 22.80 -22.36 1.40
N MET A 91 23.07 -21.68 2.51
CA MET A 91 22.39 -20.43 2.85
C MET A 91 22.82 -19.32 1.92
N MET A 92 21.85 -18.45 1.53
CA MET A 92 22.12 -17.26 0.73
C MET A 92 22.99 -16.29 1.52
N PRO A 93 24.15 -15.87 0.99
CA PRO A 93 24.98 -14.85 1.63
C PRO A 93 24.24 -13.52 1.75
N ARG A 94 24.47 -12.80 2.84
CA ARG A 94 23.83 -11.51 3.11
C ARG A 94 24.04 -10.50 1.98
N ASP A 95 25.27 -10.39 1.48
CA ASP A 95 25.60 -9.43 0.42
C ASP A 95 24.91 -9.77 -0.89
N GLU A 96 24.72 -11.04 -1.18
CA GLU A 96 23.97 -11.47 -2.36
C GLU A 96 22.48 -11.15 -2.22
N TYR A 97 21.91 -11.42 -1.06
CA TYR A 97 20.53 -11.04 -0.77
C TYR A 97 20.31 -9.54 -0.97
N LEU A 98 21.14 -8.69 -0.34
CA LEU A 98 21.00 -7.23 -0.46
C LEU A 98 21.13 -6.74 -1.91
N ARG A 99 22.03 -7.37 -2.68
CA ARG A 99 22.25 -7.00 -4.08
C ARG A 99 21.09 -7.37 -5.00
N THR A 100 20.36 -8.43 -4.67
CA THR A 100 19.31 -8.99 -5.55
C THR A 100 17.90 -8.70 -5.08
N ALA A 101 17.68 -8.27 -3.83
CA ALA A 101 16.37 -8.14 -3.19
C ALA A 101 15.40 -7.23 -3.96
N TRP A 102 15.84 -6.07 -4.46
CA TRP A 102 15.02 -5.16 -5.24
C TRP A 102 14.64 -5.74 -6.61
N GLN A 103 15.60 -6.35 -7.28
CA GLN A 103 15.35 -6.98 -8.58
C GLN A 103 14.36 -8.13 -8.42
N ASP A 104 14.56 -8.96 -7.41
CA ASP A 104 13.71 -10.12 -7.15
C ASP A 104 12.28 -9.68 -6.79
N PHE A 105 12.11 -8.66 -5.94
CA PHE A 105 10.79 -8.05 -5.68
C PHE A 105 10.07 -7.65 -6.98
N ARG A 106 10.76 -6.95 -7.87
CA ARG A 106 10.18 -6.53 -9.15
C ARG A 106 9.78 -7.71 -10.03
N GLU A 107 10.66 -8.70 -10.15
CA GLU A 107 10.47 -9.84 -11.06
C GLU A 107 9.47 -10.87 -10.52
N ARG A 108 9.41 -11.07 -9.19
CA ARG A 108 8.61 -12.13 -8.58
C ARG A 108 7.29 -11.63 -8.02
N GLN A 109 7.27 -10.44 -7.48
CA GLN A 109 6.10 -9.92 -6.79
C GLN A 109 5.32 -8.91 -7.63
N LEU A 110 5.99 -8.06 -8.41
CA LEU A 110 5.31 -7.03 -9.20
C LEU A 110 5.05 -7.44 -10.65
N ALA A 111 5.97 -8.12 -11.31
CA ALA A 111 5.78 -8.56 -12.69
C ALA A 111 4.49 -9.38 -12.94
N PRO A 112 3.96 -10.17 -11.97
CA PRO A 112 2.67 -10.85 -12.14
C PRO A 112 1.46 -9.93 -12.41
N PHE A 113 1.54 -8.64 -12.07
CA PHE A 113 0.50 -7.66 -12.41
C PHE A 113 0.47 -7.26 -13.89
N GLY A 114 1.45 -7.69 -14.68
CA GLY A 114 1.52 -7.47 -16.12
C GLY A 114 1.64 -5.99 -16.49
N SER A 115 0.69 -5.48 -17.28
CA SER A 115 0.65 -4.09 -17.75
C SER A 115 -0.12 -3.15 -16.82
N VAL A 116 -0.67 -3.65 -15.73
CA VAL A 116 -1.38 -2.82 -14.74
C VAL A 116 -0.34 -1.94 -14.02
N ALA A 117 -0.64 -0.67 -13.86
CA ALA A 117 0.23 0.26 -13.15
C ALA A 117 0.42 -0.19 -11.70
N VAL A 118 1.66 -0.09 -11.20
CA VAL A 118 1.99 -0.42 -9.82
C VAL A 118 2.60 0.80 -9.14
N TYR A 119 2.07 1.16 -7.98
CA TYR A 119 2.61 2.18 -7.09
C TYR A 119 3.18 1.51 -5.84
N VAL A 120 4.27 2.04 -5.29
CA VAL A 120 4.91 1.46 -4.10
C VAL A 120 5.24 2.54 -3.07
N GLY A 121 5.02 2.22 -1.80
CA GLY A 121 5.53 2.98 -0.66
C GLY A 121 6.77 2.31 -0.07
N LEU A 122 7.49 2.99 0.80
CA LEU A 122 8.58 2.43 1.57
C LEU A 122 8.11 2.05 2.97
N GLY A 123 8.59 0.91 3.47
CA GLY A 123 8.41 0.48 4.85
C GLY A 123 9.70 0.55 5.66
N ASN A 124 9.64 0.18 6.92
CA ASN A 124 10.80 0.25 7.79
C ASN A 124 11.84 -0.85 7.50
N HIS A 125 11.47 -1.92 6.82
CA HIS A 125 12.40 -2.97 6.43
C HIS A 125 13.32 -2.55 5.28
N GLU A 126 12.91 -1.65 4.41
CA GLU A 126 13.79 -1.06 3.41
C GLU A 126 14.94 -0.26 4.06
N LEU A 127 14.72 0.32 5.24
CA LEU A 127 15.78 0.99 6.02
C LEU A 127 16.75 0.02 6.69
N MET A 128 16.34 -1.22 6.92
CA MET A 128 17.16 -2.23 7.61
C MET A 128 18.11 -2.97 6.69
N MET A 129 18.07 -2.69 5.40
CA MET A 129 18.98 -3.32 4.43
C MET A 129 20.44 -2.94 4.66
N GLY A 130 20.76 -1.85 5.37
CA GLY A 130 22.13 -1.38 5.64
C GLY A 130 22.71 -1.67 7.03
N GLY A 131 21.93 -2.14 8.01
CA GLY A 131 22.43 -2.39 9.36
C GLY A 131 21.61 -1.81 10.49
N THR A 132 22.16 -1.83 11.72
CA THR A 132 21.45 -1.41 12.95
C THR A 132 21.80 -0.01 13.42
N ALA A 133 22.94 0.56 13.02
CA ALA A 133 23.34 1.90 13.38
C ALA A 133 22.51 2.96 12.63
N GLU A 134 22.28 4.12 13.26
CA GLU A 134 21.51 5.21 12.66
C GLU A 134 22.08 5.66 11.29
N ARG A 135 23.42 5.81 11.24
CA ARG A 135 24.13 6.14 9.99
C ARG A 135 23.93 5.09 8.88
N ASP A 136 23.84 3.81 9.25
CA ASP A 136 23.62 2.73 8.30
C ASP A 136 22.15 2.72 7.85
N ARG A 137 21.20 3.06 8.73
CA ARG A 137 19.78 3.25 8.39
C ARG A 137 19.57 4.42 7.42
N GLU A 138 20.27 5.53 7.62
CA GLU A 138 20.22 6.67 6.69
C GLU A 138 20.75 6.30 5.31
N ARG A 139 21.93 5.64 5.24
CA ARG A 139 22.47 5.14 3.95
C ARG A 139 21.55 4.12 3.27
N SER A 140 20.88 3.26 4.04
CA SER A 140 19.90 2.33 3.50
C SER A 140 18.66 3.03 2.95
N HIS A 141 18.19 4.06 3.64
CA HIS A 141 17.11 4.88 3.15
C HIS A 141 17.49 5.59 1.85
N GLU A 142 18.65 6.19 1.77
CA GLU A 142 19.17 6.80 0.54
C GLU A 142 19.31 5.78 -0.60
N GLY A 143 19.83 4.59 -0.31
CA GLY A 143 19.92 3.49 -1.26
C GLY A 143 18.55 3.01 -1.74
N SER A 144 17.62 2.84 -0.82
CA SER A 144 16.24 2.45 -1.14
C SER A 144 15.50 3.54 -1.91
N LEU A 145 15.71 4.83 -1.59
CA LEU A 145 15.20 5.94 -2.38
C LEU A 145 15.78 5.98 -3.78
N ALA A 146 17.07 5.64 -3.95
CA ALA A 146 17.69 5.58 -5.28
C ALA A 146 17.08 4.47 -6.15
N GLU A 147 16.84 3.28 -5.59
CA GLU A 147 16.14 2.19 -6.28
C GLU A 147 14.67 2.53 -6.53
N PHE A 148 13.99 3.11 -5.53
CA PHE A 148 12.64 3.62 -5.64
C PHE A 148 12.49 4.66 -6.76
N SER A 149 13.43 5.62 -6.88
CA SER A 149 13.43 6.63 -7.95
C SER A 149 13.61 6.03 -9.34
N ARG A 150 14.36 4.95 -9.46
CA ARG A 150 14.48 4.19 -10.72
C ARG A 150 13.19 3.48 -11.09
N PHE A 151 12.45 3.02 -10.09
CA PHE A 151 11.19 2.32 -10.27
C PHE A 151 10.01 3.30 -10.50
N MET A 152 9.95 4.36 -9.72
CA MET A 152 8.90 5.39 -9.75
C MET A 152 9.39 6.62 -10.52
N GLU A 153 9.58 6.52 -11.81
CA GLU A 153 10.10 7.51 -12.75
C GLU A 153 10.01 8.98 -12.28
N GLY A 154 11.09 9.47 -11.64
CA GLY A 154 11.23 10.88 -11.26
C GLY A 154 10.87 11.26 -9.83
N SER A 155 10.32 10.38 -8.99
CA SER A 155 10.15 10.70 -7.57
C SER A 155 11.50 10.66 -6.85
N ARG A 156 11.90 11.79 -6.25
CA ARG A 156 13.14 11.90 -5.45
C ARG A 156 12.90 11.75 -3.95
N THR A 157 11.65 11.56 -3.55
CA THR A 157 11.24 11.40 -2.16
C THR A 157 10.43 10.12 -2.03
N GLY A 158 10.39 9.53 -0.84
CA GLY A 158 9.54 8.37 -0.56
C GLY A 158 8.04 8.72 -0.53
N TYR A 159 7.69 10.02 -0.58
CA TYR A 159 6.31 10.50 -0.65
C TYR A 159 6.02 11.17 -2.00
N TYR A 160 4.83 10.95 -2.51
CA TYR A 160 4.39 11.44 -3.82
C TYR A 160 2.86 11.34 -3.93
N GLY A 161 2.29 11.89 -5.00
CA GLY A 161 0.87 11.76 -5.27
C GLY A 161 0.59 11.62 -6.76
N TRP A 162 -0.54 10.98 -7.06
CA TRP A 162 -1.05 10.83 -8.42
C TRP A 162 -2.58 10.91 -8.42
N ARG A 163 -3.16 11.16 -9.56
CA ARG A 163 -4.60 11.25 -9.71
C ARG A 163 -5.10 10.21 -10.70
N VAL A 164 -6.18 9.56 -10.33
CA VAL A 164 -6.93 8.70 -11.23
C VAL A 164 -8.38 9.18 -11.25
N ARG A 165 -8.81 9.70 -12.39
CA ARG A 165 -10.15 10.28 -12.57
C ARG A 165 -10.44 11.35 -11.50
N ASN A 166 -11.44 11.11 -10.65
CA ASN A 166 -11.92 12.03 -9.62
C ASN A 166 -11.38 11.75 -8.21
N VAL A 167 -10.37 10.91 -8.09
CA VAL A 167 -9.72 10.55 -6.82
C VAL A 167 -8.26 10.99 -6.86
N ASP A 168 -7.81 11.70 -5.82
CA ASP A 168 -6.41 11.97 -5.58
C ASP A 168 -5.80 10.93 -4.64
N PHE A 169 -4.63 10.43 -4.97
CA PHE A 169 -3.87 9.43 -4.21
C PHE A 169 -2.59 10.05 -3.67
N ILE A 170 -2.33 9.85 -2.39
CA ILE A 170 -1.19 10.42 -1.68
C ILE A 170 -0.45 9.28 -0.97
N ASN A 171 0.76 8.97 -1.42
CA ASN A 171 1.65 8.08 -0.70
C ASN A 171 2.52 8.91 0.26
N LEU A 172 2.44 8.60 1.56
CA LEU A 172 3.29 9.21 2.58
C LEU A 172 4.39 8.24 3.01
N ASP A 173 5.57 8.78 3.27
CA ASP A 173 6.72 8.03 3.78
C ASP A 173 6.86 8.23 5.29
N ASN A 174 6.51 7.21 6.07
CA ASN A 174 6.77 7.11 7.50
C ASN A 174 7.61 5.86 7.85
N SER A 175 8.43 5.41 6.90
CA SER A 175 9.35 4.30 7.08
C SER A 175 10.36 4.54 8.19
N ARG A 176 10.75 5.80 8.45
CA ARG A 176 11.63 6.19 9.56
C ARG A 176 10.92 6.11 10.90
N GLY A 177 11.65 5.71 11.95
CA GLY A 177 11.13 5.64 13.32
C GLY A 177 10.64 6.98 13.86
N SER A 178 11.20 8.10 13.38
CA SER A 178 10.80 9.47 13.73
C SER A 178 9.47 9.95 13.10
N GLY A 179 8.86 9.15 12.22
CA GLY A 179 7.62 9.49 11.54
C GLY A 179 7.80 10.45 10.35
N PHE A 180 6.83 11.33 10.12
CA PHE A 180 6.84 12.26 9.01
C PHE A 180 7.80 13.42 9.23
N GLU A 181 8.55 13.76 8.19
CA GLU A 181 9.40 14.96 8.19
C GLU A 181 8.58 16.25 8.00
N PRO A 182 9.01 17.40 8.55
CA PRO A 182 8.30 18.67 8.39
C PRO A 182 8.02 19.04 6.93
N ALA A 183 9.00 18.86 6.04
CA ALA A 183 8.85 19.13 4.61
C ALA A 183 7.75 18.28 3.95
N GLN A 184 7.59 17.04 4.37
CA GLN A 184 6.53 16.17 3.89
C GLN A 184 5.15 16.63 4.37
N LEU A 185 5.03 17.08 5.62
CA LEU A 185 3.77 17.62 6.15
C LEU A 185 3.39 18.95 5.50
N GLU A 186 4.37 19.80 5.16
CA GLU A 186 4.14 21.02 4.36
C GLU A 186 3.66 20.67 2.96
N TRP A 187 4.30 19.72 2.30
CA TRP A 187 3.89 19.22 1.00
C TRP A 187 2.46 18.64 1.02
N LEU A 188 2.11 17.87 2.06
CA LEU A 188 0.77 17.33 2.24
C LEU A 188 -0.27 18.44 2.32
N ARG A 189 -0.02 19.49 3.14
CA ARG A 189 -0.94 20.64 3.26
C ARG A 189 -1.11 21.37 1.94
N ALA A 190 0.00 21.61 1.19
CA ALA A 190 -0.04 22.27 -0.10
C ALA A 190 -0.90 21.47 -1.10
N ARG A 191 -0.70 20.14 -1.18
CA ARG A 191 -1.47 19.29 -2.08
C ARG A 191 -2.95 19.24 -1.73
N LEU A 192 -3.29 19.11 -0.44
CA LEU A 192 -4.69 19.15 0.01
C LEU A 192 -5.33 20.53 -0.25
N GLY A 193 -4.57 21.63 -0.15
CA GLY A 193 -5.04 22.98 -0.51
C GLY A 193 -5.35 23.11 -1.99
N GLU A 194 -4.58 22.45 -2.87
CA GLU A 194 -4.91 22.35 -4.30
C GLU A 194 -6.20 21.57 -4.52
N ASP A 195 -6.32 20.42 -3.85
CA ASP A 195 -7.51 19.56 -3.97
C ASP A 195 -8.77 20.17 -3.39
N GLU A 196 -8.66 21.01 -2.35
CA GLU A 196 -9.81 21.72 -1.76
C GLU A 196 -10.55 22.54 -2.82
N ASN A 197 -9.77 23.24 -3.68
CA ASN A 197 -10.29 24.13 -4.70
C ASN A 197 -10.57 23.44 -6.05
N ASP A 198 -10.18 22.19 -6.24
CA ASP A 198 -10.40 21.45 -7.48
C ASP A 198 -11.72 20.65 -7.45
N ALA A 199 -12.72 21.16 -8.14
CA ALA A 199 -14.03 20.51 -8.23
C ALA A 199 -13.99 19.13 -8.92
N ALA A 200 -12.92 18.80 -9.65
CA ALA A 200 -12.75 17.49 -10.26
C ALA A 200 -12.35 16.41 -9.24
N VAL A 201 -11.71 16.78 -8.12
CA VAL A 201 -11.39 15.87 -7.03
C VAL A 201 -12.63 15.69 -6.14
N ARG A 202 -13.06 14.47 -5.95
CA ARG A 202 -14.22 14.11 -5.11
C ARG A 202 -13.80 13.47 -3.78
N SER A 203 -12.71 12.73 -3.79
CA SER A 203 -12.16 12.06 -2.61
C SER A 203 -10.63 11.99 -2.68
N VAL A 204 -10.02 11.78 -1.53
CA VAL A 204 -8.58 11.61 -1.35
C VAL A 204 -8.32 10.28 -0.67
N VAL A 205 -7.37 9.50 -1.18
CA VAL A 205 -6.89 8.27 -0.55
C VAL A 205 -5.44 8.46 -0.15
N VAL A 206 -5.15 8.31 1.13
CA VAL A 206 -3.81 8.48 1.70
C VAL A 206 -3.29 7.12 2.13
N GLY A 207 -2.18 6.68 1.56
CA GLY A 207 -1.50 5.45 1.94
C GLY A 207 -0.17 5.73 2.63
N MET A 208 0.17 4.89 3.60
CA MET A 208 1.43 4.94 4.33
C MET A 208 1.77 3.56 4.87
N HIS A 209 3.02 3.36 5.29
CA HIS A 209 3.39 2.07 5.84
C HIS A 209 2.86 1.87 7.26
N ARG A 210 3.19 2.74 8.21
CA ARG A 210 2.77 2.61 9.61
C ARG A 210 1.46 3.37 9.86
N ALA A 211 0.50 2.71 10.53
CA ALA A 211 -0.77 3.35 10.88
C ALA A 211 -0.55 4.58 11.79
N LEU A 212 -1.40 5.58 11.64
CA LEU A 212 -1.36 6.80 12.45
C LEU A 212 -1.48 6.48 13.96
N PRO A 213 -1.01 7.36 14.86
CA PRO A 213 -0.98 7.09 16.27
C PRO A 213 -2.36 6.74 16.86
N ASN A 214 -2.36 5.93 17.90
CA ASN A 214 -3.56 5.54 18.67
C ASN A 214 -4.64 4.78 17.88
N SER A 215 -4.32 4.29 16.69
CA SER A 215 -5.17 3.40 15.90
C SER A 215 -4.89 1.91 16.17
N LEU A 216 -3.66 1.59 16.54
CA LEU A 216 -3.20 0.24 16.89
C LEU A 216 -2.34 0.29 18.16
N SER A 217 -1.99 -0.89 18.69
CA SER A 217 -1.07 -1.03 19.81
C SER A 217 0.34 -0.52 19.46
N CYS A 218 1.13 -0.30 20.51
CA CYS A 218 2.53 0.07 20.41
C CYS A 218 3.33 -0.90 19.51
N GLY A 219 4.22 -0.34 18.71
CA GLY A 219 5.04 -1.10 17.76
C GLY A 219 4.35 -1.39 16.43
N HIS A 220 3.01 -1.30 16.38
CA HIS A 220 2.24 -1.55 15.16
C HIS A 220 1.70 -0.28 14.48
N GLY A 221 1.96 0.88 15.06
CA GLY A 221 1.58 2.19 14.53
C GLY A 221 2.63 3.25 14.88
N MET A 222 2.31 4.51 14.63
CA MET A 222 3.18 5.65 14.93
C MET A 222 3.18 6.06 16.41
N ASN A 223 2.74 5.19 17.32
CA ASN A 223 2.86 5.41 18.79
C ASN A 223 4.31 5.28 19.30
N GLY A 224 5.20 4.83 18.44
CA GLY A 224 6.60 4.55 18.73
C GLY A 224 6.94 3.09 18.53
N SER A 225 8.20 2.77 18.74
CA SER A 225 8.72 1.40 18.62
C SER A 225 9.39 1.01 19.96
N PRO A 226 9.18 -0.22 20.45
CA PRO A 226 9.89 -0.72 21.60
C PRO A 226 11.41 -0.60 21.41
N GLY A 227 12.12 -0.09 22.41
CA GLY A 227 13.58 0.09 22.36
C GLY A 227 14.08 1.26 21.53
N ALA A 228 13.22 2.02 20.84
CA ALA A 228 13.63 3.27 20.20
C ALA A 228 13.83 4.41 21.24
N PRO A 229 14.66 5.41 20.95
CA PRO A 229 14.82 6.58 21.80
C PRO A 229 13.47 7.28 22.04
N ALA A 230 13.23 7.70 23.29
CA ALA A 230 11.97 8.34 23.65
C ALA A 230 11.64 9.59 22.81
N GLU A 231 12.65 10.36 22.38
CA GLU A 231 12.45 11.52 21.52
C GLU A 231 12.04 11.13 20.10
N GLU A 232 12.56 10.03 19.58
CA GLU A 232 12.14 9.46 18.29
C GLU A 232 10.66 9.06 18.34
N ASN A 233 10.26 8.35 19.40
CA ASN A 233 8.87 7.96 19.62
C ASN A 233 7.94 9.18 19.75
N ARG A 234 8.36 10.23 20.51
CA ARG A 234 7.57 11.47 20.62
C ARG A 234 7.43 12.19 19.28
N ARG A 235 8.49 12.25 18.46
CA ARG A 235 8.43 12.87 17.13
C ARG A 235 7.49 12.09 16.22
N SER A 236 7.58 10.75 16.20
CA SER A 236 6.69 9.88 15.44
C SER A 236 5.23 10.16 15.79
N THR A 237 4.89 10.09 17.08
CA THR A 237 3.52 10.31 17.56
C THR A 237 3.01 11.71 17.21
N ARG A 238 3.84 12.75 17.41
CA ARG A 238 3.48 14.15 17.13
C ARG A 238 3.20 14.36 15.65
N SER A 239 4.11 13.93 14.77
CA SER A 239 3.96 14.11 13.33
C SER A 239 2.76 13.33 12.77
N GLY A 240 2.51 12.12 13.29
CA GLY A 240 1.33 11.35 12.90
C GLY A 240 0.02 11.98 13.35
N ARG A 241 -0.04 12.55 14.57
CA ARG A 241 -1.22 13.31 15.04
C ARG A 241 -1.45 14.59 14.22
N GLU A 242 -0.37 15.22 13.78
CA GLU A 242 -0.43 16.39 12.89
C GLU A 242 -0.98 16.01 11.51
N ALA A 243 -0.50 14.91 10.92
CA ALA A 243 -1.03 14.40 9.67
C ALA A 243 -2.53 14.05 9.78
N TYR A 244 -2.95 13.35 10.85
CA TYR A 244 -4.37 13.07 11.08
C TYR A 244 -5.20 14.35 11.12
N ARG A 245 -4.77 15.34 11.91
CA ARG A 245 -5.49 16.61 12.03
C ARG A 245 -5.60 17.32 10.69
N THR A 246 -4.51 17.37 9.90
CA THR A 246 -4.50 18.00 8.57
C THR A 246 -5.52 17.32 7.63
N LEU A 247 -5.55 15.99 7.61
CA LEU A 247 -6.48 15.22 6.78
C LEU A 247 -7.94 15.39 7.25
N TRP A 248 -8.15 15.41 8.56
CA TRP A 248 -9.48 15.58 9.14
C TRP A 248 -10.02 16.99 8.88
N GLU A 249 -9.21 18.05 9.08
CA GLU A 249 -9.56 19.43 8.77
C GLU A 249 -9.90 19.61 7.29
N PHE A 250 -9.11 19.02 6.38
CA PHE A 250 -9.39 19.02 4.96
C PHE A 250 -10.73 18.33 4.64
N GLN A 251 -10.98 17.14 5.16
CA GLN A 251 -12.24 16.42 4.95
C GLN A 251 -13.44 17.29 5.31
N HIS A 252 -13.32 18.09 6.35
CA HIS A 252 -14.37 18.95 6.83
C HIS A 252 -14.50 20.25 6.02
N ALA A 253 -13.40 20.94 5.74
CA ALA A 253 -13.40 22.21 5.02
C ALA A 253 -13.85 22.02 3.56
N ALA A 254 -13.29 21.00 2.90
CA ALA A 254 -13.55 20.72 1.49
C ALA A 254 -14.86 19.93 1.26
N ASN A 255 -15.44 19.34 2.30
CA ASN A 255 -16.55 18.38 2.22
C ASN A 255 -16.24 17.23 1.24
N LYS A 256 -15.01 16.70 1.27
CA LYS A 256 -14.51 15.60 0.46
C LYS A 256 -14.10 14.44 1.35
N ARG A 257 -14.41 13.21 0.95
CA ARG A 257 -14.04 12.01 1.71
C ARG A 257 -12.51 11.82 1.71
N VAL A 258 -11.99 11.45 2.87
CA VAL A 258 -10.60 11.03 3.06
C VAL A 258 -10.58 9.61 3.59
N TYR A 259 -9.84 8.73 2.89
CA TYR A 259 -9.64 7.34 3.24
C TYR A 259 -8.16 7.12 3.55
N VAL A 260 -7.85 6.46 4.67
CA VAL A 260 -6.47 6.26 5.13
C VAL A 260 -6.13 4.77 5.13
N LEU A 261 -5.10 4.40 4.38
CA LEU A 261 -4.64 3.02 4.22
C LEU A 261 -3.26 2.86 4.86
N ALA A 262 -3.06 1.82 5.65
CA ALA A 262 -1.78 1.50 6.25
C ALA A 262 -1.47 0.01 6.17
N SER A 263 -0.21 -0.36 6.42
CA SER A 263 0.24 -1.74 6.53
C SER A 263 1.04 -1.94 7.82
N HIS A 264 2.23 -2.54 7.82
CA HIS A 264 3.13 -2.73 8.95
C HIS A 264 2.63 -3.71 10.03
N ALA A 265 1.38 -3.66 10.43
CA ALA A 265 0.78 -4.70 11.23
C ALA A 265 0.27 -5.80 10.30
N HIS A 266 0.79 -7.03 10.47
CA HIS A 266 0.56 -8.13 9.54
C HIS A 266 -0.79 -8.82 9.80
N LEU A 267 -1.85 -8.03 9.71
CA LEU A 267 -3.25 -8.41 9.87
C LEU A 267 -4.13 -7.53 8.97
N TYR A 268 -5.39 -7.88 8.84
CA TYR A 268 -6.41 -7.00 8.29
C TYR A 268 -7.22 -6.35 9.42
N MET A 269 -7.46 -5.05 9.30
CA MET A 269 -8.36 -4.33 10.19
C MET A 269 -8.98 -3.14 9.47
N GLU A 270 -10.26 -2.91 9.69
CA GLU A 270 -10.96 -1.69 9.29
C GLU A 270 -11.44 -0.91 10.52
N GLY A 271 -11.81 0.36 10.34
CA GLY A 271 -12.27 1.21 11.44
C GLY A 271 -11.16 1.60 12.40
N VAL A 272 -9.90 1.70 11.94
CA VAL A 272 -8.72 1.94 12.81
C VAL A 272 -8.79 3.24 13.59
N PHE A 273 -9.63 4.20 13.20
CA PHE A 273 -9.85 5.46 13.92
C PHE A 273 -11.11 5.45 14.81
N ASN A 274 -11.80 4.31 14.93
CA ASN A 274 -12.93 4.12 15.84
C ASN A 274 -12.50 3.82 17.28
N THR A 275 -11.28 4.18 17.65
CA THR A 275 -10.76 4.06 19.02
C THR A 275 -11.31 5.20 19.89
N PRO A 276 -11.44 5.00 21.22
CA PRO A 276 -11.88 6.07 22.13
C PRO A 276 -11.02 7.33 22.05
N TYR A 277 -9.75 7.19 21.72
CA TYR A 277 -8.84 8.32 21.52
C TYR A 277 -9.30 9.24 20.38
N TRP A 278 -9.58 8.69 19.21
CA TRP A 278 -9.96 9.47 18.02
C TRP A 278 -11.41 9.91 18.08
N THR A 279 -12.33 9.04 18.46
CA THR A 279 -13.77 9.37 18.56
C THR A 279 -14.01 10.48 19.57
N SER A 280 -13.35 10.47 20.75
CA SER A 280 -13.48 11.54 21.75
C SER A 280 -12.94 12.90 21.27
N ARG A 281 -11.98 12.92 20.35
CA ARG A 281 -11.46 14.17 19.77
C ARG A 281 -12.39 14.72 18.70
N VAL A 282 -12.98 13.84 17.90
CA VAL A 282 -13.92 14.20 16.85
C VAL A 282 -15.20 14.77 17.45
N ASP A 283 -15.76 14.11 18.47
CA ASP A 283 -16.99 14.56 19.16
C ASP A 283 -16.85 15.95 19.80
N ARG A 284 -15.66 16.34 20.21
CA ARG A 284 -15.40 17.68 20.77
C ARG A 284 -15.52 18.81 19.75
N ASN A 285 -15.47 18.47 18.47
CA ASN A 285 -15.55 19.41 17.36
C ASN A 285 -16.91 19.32 16.60
N ALA A 286 -17.96 18.90 17.31
CA ALA A 286 -19.30 18.60 16.75
C ALA A 286 -20.05 19.77 16.09
N THR A 287 -19.44 20.94 15.98
CA THR A 287 -19.99 22.07 15.16
C THR A 287 -19.72 21.91 13.66
N ASN A 288 -19.17 20.79 13.26
CA ASN A 288 -18.68 20.54 11.92
C ASN A 288 -19.75 19.84 11.06
N PRO A 289 -19.91 20.21 9.76
CA PRO A 289 -20.90 19.62 8.86
C PRO A 289 -20.80 18.10 8.63
N LEU A 290 -19.68 17.47 8.98
CA LEU A 290 -19.52 16.01 8.92
C LEU A 290 -19.86 15.31 10.25
N ASP A 291 -20.57 15.97 11.16
CA ASP A 291 -21.09 15.40 12.42
C ASP A 291 -20.05 14.68 13.27
N GLY A 292 -18.82 15.20 13.29
CA GLY A 292 -17.77 14.61 14.08
C GLY A 292 -17.26 13.25 13.62
N ARG A 293 -17.47 12.83 12.38
CA ARG A 293 -17.02 11.54 11.86
C ARG A 293 -15.50 11.46 11.85
N PRO A 294 -14.91 10.38 12.38
CA PRO A 294 -13.48 10.10 12.23
C PRO A 294 -13.15 9.86 10.74
N LEU A 295 -11.86 9.90 10.41
CA LEU A 295 -11.40 9.42 9.11
C LEU A 295 -11.70 7.92 8.99
N GLU A 296 -12.02 7.48 7.79
CA GLU A 296 -12.13 6.06 7.50
C GLU A 296 -10.74 5.47 7.27
N GLY A 297 -10.40 4.36 7.94
CA GLY A 297 -9.05 3.82 7.88
C GLY A 297 -8.97 2.31 7.96
N TRP A 298 -7.95 1.75 7.27
CA TRP A 298 -7.67 0.32 7.15
C TRP A 298 -6.20 0.02 7.40
N VAL A 299 -5.95 -1.20 7.89
CA VAL A 299 -4.63 -1.82 7.95
C VAL A 299 -4.64 -3.08 7.09
N ILE A 300 -3.67 -3.19 6.17
CA ILE A 300 -3.59 -4.26 5.17
C ILE A 300 -2.14 -4.75 5.03
N GLY A 301 -1.54 -5.23 6.11
CA GLY A 301 -0.18 -5.81 6.13
C GLY A 301 -0.18 -7.31 5.80
N THR A 302 -0.83 -7.72 4.70
CA THR A 302 -1.23 -9.11 4.48
C THR A 302 -0.67 -9.76 3.21
N ALA A 303 0.41 -9.21 2.62
CA ALA A 303 0.89 -9.64 1.30
C ALA A 303 1.95 -10.77 1.33
N GLY A 304 2.35 -11.30 2.49
CA GLY A 304 3.33 -12.39 2.56
C GLY A 304 4.14 -12.48 3.84
N ALA A 305 4.18 -11.42 4.65
CA ALA A 305 4.92 -11.40 5.91
C ALA A 305 4.41 -12.41 6.94
N VAL A 306 5.19 -12.61 8.00
CA VAL A 306 4.75 -13.38 9.18
C VAL A 306 3.43 -12.79 9.68
N ARG A 307 2.39 -13.63 9.72
CA ARG A 307 1.04 -13.18 10.11
C ARG A 307 0.93 -13.02 11.61
N PHE A 308 0.40 -11.89 12.06
CA PHE A 308 0.27 -11.58 13.48
C PHE A 308 -1.08 -12.00 14.04
N ARG A 309 -1.09 -12.25 15.35
CA ARG A 309 -2.31 -12.31 16.15
C ARG A 309 -2.92 -10.91 16.28
N LEU A 310 -4.23 -10.83 16.41
CA LEU A 310 -4.89 -9.56 16.71
C LEU A 310 -4.43 -9.03 18.07
N PRO A 311 -4.17 -7.72 18.19
CA PRO A 311 -3.90 -7.10 19.47
C PRO A 311 -5.08 -7.28 20.44
N ASP A 312 -4.79 -7.42 21.73
CA ASP A 312 -5.83 -7.44 22.76
C ASP A 312 -6.47 -6.03 22.91
N GLY A 313 -7.75 -6.00 23.22
CA GLY A 313 -8.47 -4.75 23.50
C GLY A 313 -8.90 -3.96 22.25
N LEU A 314 -8.94 -4.58 21.08
CA LEU A 314 -9.54 -3.95 19.90
C LEU A 314 -11.01 -3.58 20.18
N PRO A 315 -11.49 -2.43 19.67
CA PRO A 315 -12.90 -2.09 19.71
C PRO A 315 -13.76 -3.21 19.11
N ARG A 316 -14.90 -3.53 19.72
CA ARG A 316 -15.80 -4.57 19.21
C ARG A 316 -16.36 -4.27 17.82
N GLU A 317 -16.37 -3.00 17.45
CA GLU A 317 -16.85 -2.46 16.18
C GLU A 317 -15.79 -2.56 15.07
N ALA A 318 -14.54 -2.83 15.40
CA ALA A 318 -13.50 -3.02 14.40
C ALA A 318 -13.61 -4.41 13.79
N ALA A 319 -13.89 -4.48 12.49
CA ALA A 319 -13.74 -5.74 11.78
C ALA A 319 -12.24 -6.00 11.56
N ALA A 320 -11.74 -7.08 12.13
CA ALA A 320 -10.35 -7.45 12.01
C ALA A 320 -10.20 -8.96 11.81
N ILE A 321 -9.25 -9.37 10.97
CA ILE A 321 -8.96 -10.78 10.66
C ILE A 321 -7.46 -11.02 10.84
N THR A 322 -7.14 -12.01 11.66
CA THR A 322 -5.78 -12.44 11.92
C THR A 322 -5.39 -13.67 11.11
N TYR A 323 -4.10 -13.89 10.97
CA TYR A 323 -3.51 -15.08 10.30
C TYR A 323 -3.96 -15.27 8.85
N VAL A 324 -4.21 -14.18 8.13
CA VAL A 324 -4.64 -14.17 6.73
C VAL A 324 -3.60 -13.57 5.81
N TYR A 325 -3.62 -13.97 4.56
CA TYR A 325 -3.05 -13.24 3.43
C TYR A 325 -4.17 -12.69 2.57
N GLY A 326 -3.92 -11.58 1.91
CA GLY A 326 -4.91 -10.95 1.06
C GLY A 326 -4.57 -9.53 0.66
N TYR A 327 -5.56 -8.87 0.11
CA TYR A 327 -5.46 -7.49 -0.31
C TYR A 327 -6.81 -6.78 -0.13
N LEU A 328 -6.78 -5.46 -0.08
CA LEU A 328 -7.96 -4.62 -0.07
C LEU A 328 -8.35 -4.29 -1.52
N LEU A 329 -9.53 -4.69 -1.93
CA LEU A 329 -10.13 -4.29 -3.19
C LEU A 329 -10.98 -3.04 -2.95
N ALA A 330 -10.66 -1.96 -3.65
CA ALA A 330 -11.41 -0.73 -3.62
C ALA A 330 -12.23 -0.57 -4.89
N THR A 331 -13.51 -0.27 -4.75
CA THR A 331 -14.42 0.04 -5.85
C THR A 331 -14.85 1.49 -5.74
N VAL A 332 -14.52 2.29 -6.76
CA VAL A 332 -14.79 3.73 -6.81
C VAL A 332 -16.01 3.98 -7.65
N GLY A 333 -17.00 4.66 -7.05
CA GLY A 333 -18.21 5.12 -7.71
C GLY A 333 -18.01 6.36 -8.58
N SER A 334 -18.99 6.68 -9.40
CA SER A 334 -18.97 7.89 -10.25
C SER A 334 -18.99 9.18 -9.45
N ASP A 335 -19.49 9.15 -8.23
CA ASP A 335 -19.54 10.25 -7.26
C ASP A 335 -18.23 10.43 -6.49
N GLY A 336 -17.29 9.47 -6.61
CA GLY A 336 -16.03 9.42 -5.88
C GLY A 336 -16.12 8.71 -4.54
N GLU A 337 -17.26 8.19 -4.14
CA GLU A 337 -17.32 7.31 -2.97
C GLU A 337 -16.60 5.99 -3.26
N ILE A 338 -15.89 5.50 -2.24
CA ILE A 338 -15.08 4.28 -2.36
C ILE A 338 -15.60 3.26 -1.35
N SER A 339 -15.94 2.08 -1.85
CA SER A 339 -16.20 0.92 -1.00
C SER A 339 -14.98 0.00 -1.00
N PHE A 340 -14.69 -0.61 0.16
CA PHE A 340 -13.55 -1.47 0.35
C PHE A 340 -14.00 -2.87 0.76
N GLU A 341 -13.36 -3.88 0.19
CA GLU A 341 -13.61 -5.29 0.47
C GLU A 341 -12.27 -6.01 0.65
N PHE A 342 -12.10 -6.79 1.72
CA PHE A 342 -10.90 -7.60 1.90
C PHE A 342 -11.05 -8.93 1.15
N GLU A 343 -10.18 -9.14 0.18
CA GLU A 343 -10.08 -10.37 -0.59
C GLU A 343 -8.97 -11.24 -0.02
N GLN A 344 -9.35 -12.33 0.65
CA GLN A 344 -8.40 -13.28 1.21
C GLN A 344 -7.78 -14.15 0.10
N ILE A 345 -6.49 -14.44 0.24
CA ILE A 345 -5.74 -15.37 -0.62
C ILE A 345 -5.53 -16.69 0.10
N ALA A 346 -6.01 -17.75 -0.51
CA ALA A 346 -5.81 -19.13 -0.09
C ALA A 346 -4.76 -19.82 -0.96
N LYS A 347 -4.31 -21.00 -0.54
CA LYS A 347 -3.34 -21.80 -1.30
C LYS A 347 -3.82 -22.15 -2.72
N ASP A 348 -5.13 -22.37 -2.87
CA ASP A 348 -5.74 -22.71 -4.17
C ASP A 348 -5.80 -21.52 -5.15
N ASP A 349 -5.56 -20.30 -4.68
CA ASP A 349 -5.47 -19.11 -5.53
C ASP A 349 -4.11 -18.98 -6.22
N LEU A 350 -3.11 -19.76 -5.78
CA LEU A 350 -1.76 -19.67 -6.34
C LEU A 350 -1.76 -20.08 -7.84
N PRO A 351 -1.04 -19.34 -8.68
CA PRO A 351 -0.85 -19.74 -10.08
C PRO A 351 0.07 -20.96 -10.20
N ASN A 352 -0.07 -21.71 -11.29
CA ASN A 352 0.67 -22.95 -11.50
C ASN A 352 2.19 -22.75 -11.54
N ASP A 353 2.67 -21.65 -12.10
CA ASP A 353 4.10 -21.34 -12.16
C ASP A 353 4.72 -21.12 -10.77
N VAL A 354 3.96 -20.65 -9.79
CA VAL A 354 4.36 -20.59 -8.37
C VAL A 354 4.46 -22.00 -7.80
N LEU A 355 3.45 -22.86 -8.05
CA LEU A 355 3.43 -24.25 -7.56
C LEU A 355 4.56 -25.11 -8.18
N GLU A 356 5.00 -24.79 -9.40
CA GLU A 356 6.13 -25.42 -10.05
C GLU A 356 7.49 -24.89 -9.55
N ARG A 357 7.55 -23.59 -9.27
CA ARG A 357 8.78 -22.91 -8.81
C ARG A 357 9.15 -23.25 -7.38
N TYR A 358 8.18 -23.27 -6.48
CA TYR A 358 8.40 -23.47 -5.06
C TYR A 358 7.96 -24.86 -4.63
N ARG A 359 8.82 -25.53 -3.82
CA ARG A 359 8.50 -26.84 -3.28
C ARG A 359 7.35 -26.75 -2.27
N LYS A 360 6.58 -27.82 -2.19
CA LYS A 360 5.47 -27.96 -1.25
C LYS A 360 5.82 -27.58 0.20
N PRO A 361 7.01 -27.90 0.79
CA PRO A 361 7.35 -27.49 2.14
C PRO A 361 7.39 -25.99 2.36
N LEU A 362 7.87 -25.19 1.38
CA LEU A 362 7.82 -23.73 1.50
C LEU A 362 6.38 -23.20 1.39
N ILE A 363 5.60 -23.71 0.46
CA ILE A 363 4.19 -23.32 0.32
C ILE A 363 3.42 -23.65 1.60
N ASP A 364 3.63 -24.84 2.17
CA ASP A 364 3.02 -25.23 3.43
C ASP A 364 3.50 -24.36 4.60
N PHE A 365 4.79 -24.01 4.64
CA PHE A 365 5.32 -23.05 5.61
C PHE A 365 4.59 -21.70 5.51
N CYS A 366 4.49 -21.14 4.32
CA CYS A 366 3.84 -19.83 4.10
C CYS A 366 2.38 -19.84 4.61
N PHE A 367 1.60 -20.84 4.28
CA PHE A 367 0.17 -20.85 4.62
C PHE A 367 -0.15 -21.44 5.99
N LEU A 368 0.70 -22.27 6.58
CA LEU A 368 0.42 -22.94 7.84
C LEU A 368 1.28 -22.45 9.01
N ALA A 369 2.59 -22.24 8.79
CA ALA A 369 3.56 -21.99 9.85
C ALA A 369 4.05 -20.54 9.93
N ASN A 370 4.01 -19.77 8.82
CA ASN A 370 4.44 -18.36 8.82
C ASN A 370 3.47 -17.47 9.59
N ARG A 371 3.45 -17.64 10.91
CA ARG A 371 2.61 -16.89 11.84
C ARG A 371 3.33 -16.73 13.18
N ASP A 372 3.16 -15.56 13.79
CA ASP A 372 3.62 -15.34 15.13
C ASP A 372 2.62 -15.89 16.13
N ALA A 373 3.06 -16.84 16.95
CA ALA A 373 2.28 -17.43 18.04
C ALA A 373 2.50 -16.67 19.36
N ALA A 374 3.49 -15.76 19.44
CA ALA A 374 3.79 -15.02 20.65
C ALA A 374 2.69 -13.99 20.93
N GLU A 375 2.26 -13.92 22.18
CA GLU A 375 1.45 -12.81 22.64
C GLU A 375 2.32 -11.54 22.67
N HIS A 376 2.08 -10.61 21.76
CA HIS A 376 2.72 -9.29 21.80
C HIS A 376 2.20 -8.40 22.95
N SER A 377 1.49 -8.98 23.92
CA SER A 377 0.87 -8.31 25.06
C SER A 377 1.86 -7.67 26.04
N GLN A 378 3.15 -7.97 25.94
CA GLN A 378 4.14 -7.46 26.90
C GLN A 378 4.69 -6.06 26.59
N ASP A 379 4.50 -5.52 25.39
CA ASP A 379 5.14 -4.27 24.96
C ASP A 379 4.29 -3.00 25.11
N GLU A 380 3.00 -3.10 25.43
CA GLU A 380 2.14 -1.92 25.61
C GLU A 380 2.60 -1.00 26.75
N ALA A 381 3.24 -1.55 27.80
CA ALA A 381 3.74 -0.76 28.90
C ALA A 381 4.93 0.13 28.55
N SER A 382 5.71 -0.25 27.53
CA SER A 382 6.93 0.48 27.11
C SER A 382 6.64 1.71 26.27
N CYS A 383 5.46 1.79 25.65
CA CYS A 383 5.05 2.89 24.79
C CYS A 383 3.95 3.78 25.40
N ARG A 384 3.51 3.51 26.63
CA ARG A 384 2.63 4.46 27.33
C ARG A 384 3.42 5.75 27.55
N GLU A 385 2.86 6.87 27.13
CA GLU A 385 3.39 8.20 27.45
C GLU A 385 3.57 8.29 28.99
N LYS A 386 4.84 8.39 29.44
CA LYS A 386 5.18 8.79 30.80
C LYS A 386 5.07 10.29 30.90
#